data_5e58a3571e3223745fc652f5132cb23f
#
_entry.id   5e58a3571e3223745fc652f5132cb23f
#
_cell.length_a   1.000
_cell.length_b   1.000
_cell.length_c   1.000
_cell.angle_alpha   90.00
_cell.angle_beta   90.00
_cell.angle_gamma   90.00
#
_symmetry.space_group_name_H-M   'P 1'
#
loop_
_entity.id
_entity.type
_entity.pdbx_description
1 polymer ?
#
loop_
_entity_poly.entity_id
_entity_poly.type
_entity_poly.pdbx_seq_one_letter_code
_entity_poly.pdbx_strand_id
1 'polypeptide(L)'
;VERAIEIVKKSIAKYGAPVYVRHEIVHNKHVVDSLKKIGAIFIEELNEIKNKSRPVIFSAHGVPKSVPAEAAAYKMEYIDATCPLVSKVHREAENLNKAGYHIVLIGHLNHPEVIGTMGQLPKGTIDLIQTEKDVEKYQIKNIKKIAYVTQTTLSVNDTKNIINALKNKFPEIKEPFKEDICYATTNRQSAVKNIAEKCEMFFVLGSRNSSNSARLVEVAQQ
;
A
#
# COMPACT_ATOMS: atom_id res chain seq x y z
N VAL A 1 0.58 11.52 -1.08
CA VAL A 1 1.53 11.79 0.02
C VAL A 1 1.16 13.09 0.70
N GLU A 2 1.14 14.25 0.01
CA GLU A 2 0.85 15.58 0.58
C GLU A 2 -0.49 15.62 1.32
N ARG A 3 -1.57 15.09 0.71
CA ARG A 3 -2.90 15.02 1.34
C ARG A 3 -2.85 14.35 2.72
N ALA A 4 -2.13 13.25 2.88
CA ALA A 4 -2.04 12.53 4.15
C ALA A 4 -1.30 13.37 5.20
N ILE A 5 -0.21 14.03 4.83
CA ILE A 5 0.53 14.95 5.71
C ILE A 5 -0.35 16.12 6.15
N GLU A 6 -1.11 16.70 5.21
CA GLU A 6 -2.04 17.79 5.49
C GLU A 6 -3.17 17.38 6.44
N ILE A 7 -3.69 16.16 6.29
CA ILE A 7 -4.71 15.61 7.21
C ILE A 7 -4.18 15.62 8.64
N VAL A 8 -2.94 15.16 8.87
CA VAL A 8 -2.35 15.18 10.21
C VAL A 8 -2.23 16.62 10.74
N LYS A 9 -1.69 17.54 9.94
CA LYS A 9 -1.56 18.95 10.34
C LYS A 9 -2.90 19.59 10.67
N LYS A 10 -3.91 19.41 9.81
CA LYS A 10 -5.27 19.93 10.02
C LYS A 10 -5.94 19.29 11.24
N SER A 11 -5.68 18.01 11.50
CA SER A 11 -6.20 17.33 12.70
C SER A 11 -5.59 17.90 13.96
N ILE A 12 -4.28 18.16 13.98
CA ILE A 12 -3.62 18.81 15.12
C ILE A 12 -4.19 20.23 15.32
N ALA A 13 -4.41 20.98 14.26
CA ALA A 13 -5.01 22.32 14.35
C ALA A 13 -6.46 22.28 14.88
N LYS A 14 -7.25 21.27 14.48
CA LYS A 14 -8.67 21.12 14.88
C LYS A 14 -8.83 20.61 16.30
N TYR A 15 -8.11 19.56 16.65
CA TYR A 15 -8.32 18.83 17.91
C TYR A 15 -7.29 19.20 18.99
N GLY A 16 -6.22 19.93 18.65
CA GLY A 16 -5.05 20.14 19.49
C GLY A 16 -4.15 18.90 19.55
N ALA A 17 -2.94 19.05 20.09
CA ALA A 17 -2.06 17.93 20.37
C ALA A 17 -2.47 17.19 21.66
N PRO A 18 -2.18 15.89 21.77
CA PRO A 18 -1.68 15.01 20.75
C PRO A 18 -2.78 14.51 19.78
N VAL A 19 -2.36 14.15 18.57
CA VAL A 19 -3.15 13.37 17.60
C VAL A 19 -2.40 12.08 17.31
N TYR A 20 -3.09 10.94 17.34
CA TYR A 20 -2.46 9.65 17.08
C TYR A 20 -2.45 9.32 15.59
N VAL A 21 -1.38 8.70 15.12
CA VAL A 21 -1.24 8.26 13.73
C VAL A 21 -0.82 6.79 13.73
N ARG A 22 -1.66 5.92 13.17
CA ARG A 22 -1.36 4.49 13.10
C ARG A 22 -0.39 4.24 11.94
N HIS A 23 0.77 3.66 12.25
CA HIS A 23 1.94 3.52 11.40
C HIS A 23 2.51 4.86 10.92
N GLU A 24 3.64 4.86 10.26
CA GLU A 24 4.15 6.06 9.60
C GLU A 24 3.13 6.56 8.56
N ILE A 25 2.79 7.85 8.60
CA ILE A 25 1.83 8.43 7.66
C ILE A 25 2.27 8.24 6.21
N VAL A 26 3.58 8.30 6.00
CA VAL A 26 4.32 8.01 4.78
C VAL A 26 5.72 7.55 5.17
N HIS A 27 6.36 6.71 4.35
CA HIS A 27 7.72 6.22 4.60
C HIS A 27 8.76 7.31 4.28
N ASN A 28 8.79 8.33 5.14
CA ASN A 28 9.75 9.45 5.08
C ASN A 28 10.06 9.93 6.48
N LYS A 29 11.26 9.58 6.99
CA LYS A 29 11.69 9.92 8.35
C LYS A 29 11.63 11.42 8.65
N HIS A 30 12.04 12.27 7.72
CA HIS A 30 12.00 13.73 7.91
C HIS A 30 10.56 14.22 8.11
N VAL A 31 9.61 13.73 7.34
CA VAL A 31 8.18 14.05 7.49
C VAL A 31 7.66 13.55 8.83
N VAL A 32 7.93 12.30 9.18
CA VAL A 32 7.52 11.72 10.48
C VAL A 32 8.05 12.55 11.63
N ASP A 33 9.36 12.88 11.64
CA ASP A 33 9.99 13.68 12.70
C ASP A 33 9.41 15.10 12.77
N SER A 34 9.08 15.71 11.64
CA SER A 34 8.45 17.04 11.60
C SER A 34 7.04 17.03 12.20
N LEU A 35 6.26 15.96 11.95
CA LEU A 35 4.91 15.81 12.51
C LEU A 35 4.96 15.50 14.01
N LYS A 36 5.93 14.72 14.47
CA LYS A 36 6.17 14.49 15.91
C LYS A 36 6.41 15.81 16.66
N LYS A 37 7.21 16.72 16.09
CA LYS A 37 7.52 18.03 16.70
C LYS A 37 6.30 18.91 16.92
N ILE A 38 5.24 18.75 16.11
CA ILE A 38 4.00 19.53 16.25
C ILE A 38 2.89 18.77 17.00
N GLY A 39 3.19 17.58 17.55
CA GLY A 39 2.31 16.85 18.45
C GLY A 39 1.61 15.62 17.87
N ALA A 40 2.09 15.08 16.74
CA ALA A 40 1.66 13.75 16.29
C ALA A 40 2.37 12.65 17.10
N ILE A 41 1.60 11.65 17.55
CA ILE A 41 2.13 10.44 18.21
C ILE A 41 1.89 9.27 17.25
N PHE A 42 2.96 8.63 16.81
CA PHE A 42 2.89 7.45 15.95
C PHE A 42 2.80 6.19 16.81
N ILE A 43 1.89 5.32 16.44
CA ILE A 43 1.61 4.04 17.11
C ILE A 43 1.53 2.92 16.08
N GLU A 44 1.77 1.70 16.51
CA GLU A 44 1.58 0.52 15.67
C GLU A 44 0.13 0.00 15.81
N GLU A 45 -0.36 -0.15 17.03
CA GLU A 45 -1.69 -0.70 17.29
C GLU A 45 -2.57 0.23 18.16
N LEU A 46 -3.89 0.15 17.97
CA LEU A 46 -4.84 1.06 18.64
C LEU A 46 -4.87 0.90 20.16
N ASN A 47 -4.50 -0.27 20.67
CA ASN A 47 -4.44 -0.53 22.12
C ASN A 47 -3.36 0.29 22.84
N GLU A 48 -2.33 0.78 22.12
CA GLU A 48 -1.29 1.67 22.66
C GLU A 48 -1.84 3.06 23.03
N ILE A 49 -2.99 3.45 22.49
CA ILE A 49 -3.59 4.76 22.73
C ILE A 49 -4.16 4.80 24.14
N LYS A 50 -3.53 5.59 25.00
CA LYS A 50 -3.98 5.78 26.38
C LYS A 50 -5.24 6.64 26.49
N ASN A 51 -5.30 7.74 25.75
CA ASN A 51 -6.44 8.65 25.73
C ASN A 51 -7.30 8.42 24.48
N LYS A 52 -8.31 7.57 24.61
CA LYS A 52 -9.21 7.17 23.51
C LYS A 52 -10.22 8.26 23.09
N SER A 53 -10.29 9.39 23.80
CA SER A 53 -11.08 10.54 23.36
C SER A 53 -10.41 11.35 22.25
N ARG A 54 -9.14 11.05 21.95
CA ARG A 54 -8.36 11.72 20.89
C ARG A 54 -8.51 10.98 19.57
N PRO A 55 -8.53 11.69 18.42
CA PRO A 55 -8.66 11.03 17.13
C PRO A 55 -7.41 10.24 16.77
N VAL A 56 -7.62 9.16 16.03
CA VAL A 56 -6.55 8.40 15.37
C VAL A 56 -6.63 8.57 13.86
N ILE A 57 -5.49 8.74 13.20
CA ILE A 57 -5.38 8.88 11.74
C ILE A 57 -4.79 7.57 11.19
N PHE A 58 -5.47 6.99 10.20
CA PHE A 58 -4.94 5.85 9.46
C PHE A 58 -4.04 6.35 8.35
N SER A 59 -2.88 5.70 8.18
CA SER A 59 -1.84 6.14 7.24
C SER A 59 -2.26 6.05 5.77
N ALA A 60 -1.46 6.64 4.89
CA ALA A 60 -1.70 6.62 3.46
C ALA A 60 -1.72 5.21 2.83
N HIS A 61 -1.16 4.23 3.51
CA HIS A 61 -1.08 2.84 3.05
C HIS A 61 -2.42 2.08 3.12
N GLY A 62 -3.41 2.63 3.82
CA GLY A 62 -4.65 1.93 4.12
C GLY A 62 -4.52 0.95 5.29
N VAL A 63 -5.65 0.46 5.74
CA VAL A 63 -5.74 -0.47 6.88
C VAL A 63 -6.71 -1.60 6.58
N PRO A 64 -6.55 -2.79 7.20
CA PRO A 64 -7.56 -3.85 7.18
C PRO A 64 -8.90 -3.36 7.75
N LYS A 65 -10.01 -3.96 7.35
CA LYS A 65 -11.36 -3.65 7.88
C LYS A 65 -11.48 -3.85 9.40
N SER A 66 -10.66 -4.69 9.98
CA SER A 66 -10.60 -4.91 11.42
C SER A 66 -10.21 -3.66 12.21
N VAL A 67 -9.36 -2.80 11.63
CA VAL A 67 -8.85 -1.60 12.33
C VAL A 67 -9.94 -0.54 12.57
N PRO A 68 -10.74 -0.10 11.58
CA PRO A 68 -11.87 0.79 11.85
C PRO A 68 -12.93 0.13 12.73
N ALA A 69 -13.15 -1.18 12.65
CA ALA A 69 -14.03 -1.90 13.56
C ALA A 69 -13.54 -1.87 15.02
N GLU A 70 -12.23 -2.04 15.23
CA GLU A 70 -11.58 -1.92 16.54
C GLU A 70 -11.67 -0.48 17.07
N ALA A 71 -11.42 0.53 16.23
CA ALA A 71 -11.58 1.93 16.62
C ALA A 71 -13.03 2.22 17.08
N ALA A 72 -14.02 1.70 16.36
CA ALA A 72 -15.43 1.81 16.75
C ALA A 72 -15.73 1.12 18.09
N ALA A 73 -15.16 -0.07 18.31
CA ALA A 73 -15.31 -0.79 19.60
C ALA A 73 -14.70 0.00 20.77
N TYR A 74 -13.62 0.72 20.54
CA TYR A 74 -13.02 1.62 21.53
C TYR A 74 -13.74 2.99 21.61
N LYS A 75 -14.79 3.23 20.83
CA LYS A 75 -15.50 4.52 20.71
C LYS A 75 -14.56 5.67 20.32
N MET A 76 -13.55 5.38 19.52
CA MET A 76 -12.58 6.35 19.06
C MET A 76 -13.03 6.98 17.73
N GLU A 77 -12.86 8.29 17.60
CA GLU A 77 -12.94 8.95 16.30
C GLU A 77 -11.71 8.59 15.48
N TYR A 78 -11.91 8.20 14.22
CA TYR A 78 -10.80 7.98 13.30
C TYR A 78 -10.93 8.83 12.05
N ILE A 79 -9.78 9.14 11.44
CA ILE A 79 -9.68 9.90 10.21
C ILE A 79 -8.89 9.06 9.23
N ASP A 80 -9.51 8.74 8.10
CA ASP A 80 -8.88 7.93 7.07
C ASP A 80 -8.05 8.80 6.11
N ALA A 81 -6.72 8.67 6.18
CA ALA A 81 -5.80 9.33 5.27
C ALA A 81 -5.31 8.42 4.13
N THR A 82 -5.95 7.27 3.91
CA THR A 82 -5.61 6.34 2.84
C THR A 82 -5.51 7.05 1.49
N CYS A 83 -4.46 6.75 0.74
CA CYS A 83 -4.27 7.28 -0.60
C CYS A 83 -5.46 6.87 -1.50
N PRO A 84 -6.02 7.78 -2.30
CA PRO A 84 -7.14 7.46 -3.20
C PRO A 84 -6.85 6.30 -4.15
N LEU A 85 -5.60 6.10 -4.58
CA LEU A 85 -5.23 4.95 -5.41
C LEU A 85 -5.24 3.64 -4.63
N VAL A 86 -4.78 3.64 -3.38
CA VAL A 86 -4.91 2.46 -2.49
C VAL A 86 -6.38 2.15 -2.23
N SER A 87 -7.20 3.17 -1.95
CA SER A 87 -8.65 2.99 -1.81
C SER A 87 -9.31 2.46 -3.09
N LYS A 88 -8.76 2.79 -4.27
CA LYS A 88 -9.22 2.23 -5.57
C LYS A 88 -8.93 0.73 -5.61
N VAL A 89 -7.70 0.30 -5.25
CA VAL A 89 -7.32 -1.12 -5.23
C VAL A 89 -8.18 -1.91 -4.24
N HIS A 90 -8.41 -1.37 -3.03
CA HIS A 90 -9.29 -1.99 -2.03
C HIS A 90 -10.70 -2.23 -2.59
N ARG A 91 -11.33 -1.20 -3.16
CA ARG A 91 -12.69 -1.30 -3.73
C ARG A 91 -12.76 -2.25 -4.91
N GLU A 92 -11.73 -2.26 -5.75
CA GLU A 92 -11.67 -3.16 -6.90
C GLU A 92 -11.57 -4.62 -6.46
N ALA A 93 -10.67 -4.91 -5.51
CA ALA A 93 -10.54 -6.24 -4.93
C ALA A 93 -11.86 -6.71 -4.29
N GLU A 94 -12.54 -5.82 -3.52
CA GLU A 94 -13.86 -6.13 -2.94
C GLU A 94 -14.93 -6.41 -3.99
N ASN A 95 -15.01 -5.59 -5.05
CA ASN A 95 -16.01 -5.75 -6.09
C ASN A 95 -15.78 -7.03 -6.89
N LEU A 96 -14.54 -7.35 -7.21
CA LEU A 96 -14.17 -8.59 -7.88
C LEU A 96 -14.50 -9.81 -7.01
N ASN A 97 -14.19 -9.75 -5.71
CA ASN A 97 -14.51 -10.83 -4.80
C ASN A 97 -16.02 -11.04 -4.64
N LYS A 98 -16.82 -9.97 -4.54
CA LYS A 98 -18.29 -10.03 -4.55
C LYS A 98 -18.84 -10.64 -5.83
N ALA A 99 -18.16 -10.47 -6.96
CA ALA A 99 -18.49 -11.09 -8.24
C ALA A 99 -18.02 -12.56 -8.37
N GLY A 100 -17.50 -13.13 -7.28
CA GLY A 100 -17.07 -14.51 -7.18
C GLY A 100 -15.66 -14.79 -7.70
N TYR A 101 -14.82 -13.76 -7.86
CA TYR A 101 -13.41 -13.94 -8.21
C TYR A 101 -12.57 -14.22 -6.97
N HIS A 102 -11.65 -15.15 -7.10
CA HIS A 102 -10.51 -15.27 -6.20
C HIS A 102 -9.46 -14.24 -6.61
N ILE A 103 -8.86 -13.55 -5.65
CA ILE A 103 -7.97 -12.44 -5.93
C ILE A 103 -6.51 -12.87 -5.73
N VAL A 104 -5.68 -12.53 -6.69
CA VAL A 104 -4.21 -12.59 -6.57
C VAL A 104 -3.71 -11.17 -6.37
N LEU A 105 -3.12 -10.90 -5.22
CA LEU A 105 -2.45 -9.62 -4.95
C LEU A 105 -0.97 -9.75 -5.29
N ILE A 106 -0.50 -8.94 -6.23
CA ILE A 106 0.94 -8.82 -6.51
C ILE A 106 1.49 -7.73 -5.58
N GLY A 107 2.45 -8.08 -4.72
CA GLY A 107 2.97 -7.14 -3.72
C GLY A 107 4.06 -7.74 -2.84
N HIS A 108 4.58 -6.96 -1.90
CA HIS A 108 5.62 -7.39 -0.97
C HIS A 108 5.03 -7.80 0.37
N LEU A 109 5.40 -8.98 0.83
CA LEU A 109 5.03 -9.49 2.15
C LEU A 109 5.37 -8.46 3.25
N ASN A 110 4.51 -8.34 4.24
CA ASN A 110 4.63 -7.42 5.38
C ASN A 110 4.58 -5.92 5.04
N HIS A 111 4.37 -5.53 3.78
CA HIS A 111 4.15 -4.13 3.46
C HIS A 111 2.77 -3.67 3.97
N PRO A 112 2.64 -2.50 4.64
CA PRO A 112 1.36 -2.03 5.19
C PRO A 112 0.22 -1.97 4.17
N GLU A 113 0.49 -1.56 2.93
CA GLU A 113 -0.50 -1.52 1.84
C GLU A 113 -1.00 -2.93 1.48
N VAL A 114 -0.11 -3.93 1.46
CA VAL A 114 -0.46 -5.33 1.19
C VAL A 114 -1.32 -5.89 2.32
N ILE A 115 -0.92 -5.66 3.58
CA ILE A 115 -1.71 -6.05 4.76
C ILE A 115 -3.09 -5.39 4.71
N GLY A 116 -3.14 -4.08 4.39
CA GLY A 116 -4.37 -3.32 4.25
C GLY A 116 -5.31 -3.90 3.19
N THR A 117 -4.78 -4.21 2.01
CA THR A 117 -5.55 -4.76 0.87
C THR A 117 -6.04 -6.18 1.17
N MET A 118 -5.17 -7.06 1.67
CA MET A 118 -5.57 -8.41 2.04
C MET A 118 -6.66 -8.41 3.11
N GLY A 119 -6.57 -7.48 4.06
CA GLY A 119 -7.56 -7.32 5.13
C GLY A 119 -8.91 -6.73 4.71
N GLN A 120 -9.11 -6.40 3.43
CA GLN A 120 -10.43 -6.02 2.89
C GLN A 120 -11.31 -7.22 2.62
N LEU A 121 -10.74 -8.39 2.42
CA LEU A 121 -11.42 -9.58 1.93
C LEU A 121 -11.50 -10.70 2.99
N PRO A 122 -12.47 -11.60 2.88
CA PRO A 122 -12.53 -12.79 3.72
C PRO A 122 -11.26 -13.64 3.56
N LYS A 123 -10.85 -14.30 4.64
CA LYS A 123 -9.72 -15.24 4.59
C LYS A 123 -9.96 -16.32 3.53
N GLY A 124 -8.90 -16.66 2.79
CA GLY A 124 -8.94 -17.68 1.74
C GLY A 124 -9.54 -17.23 0.42
N THR A 125 -9.84 -15.93 0.23
CA THR A 125 -10.32 -15.38 -1.05
C THR A 125 -9.31 -14.49 -1.75
N ILE A 126 -8.15 -14.27 -1.13
CA ILE A 126 -7.04 -13.49 -1.65
C ILE A 126 -5.71 -14.13 -1.27
N ASP A 127 -4.83 -14.26 -2.22
CA ASP A 127 -3.47 -14.77 -2.05
C ASP A 127 -2.44 -13.75 -2.51
N LEU A 128 -1.24 -13.79 -1.89
CA LEU A 128 -0.13 -12.91 -2.21
C LEU A 128 0.86 -13.61 -3.13
N ILE A 129 1.27 -12.94 -4.20
CA ILE A 129 2.35 -13.33 -5.11
C ILE A 129 3.38 -12.21 -5.12
N GLN A 130 4.66 -12.55 -4.93
CA GLN A 130 5.75 -11.57 -4.89
C GLN A 130 6.66 -11.65 -6.11
N THR A 131 6.81 -12.83 -6.69
CA THR A 131 7.77 -13.13 -7.76
C THR A 131 7.16 -14.05 -8.84
N GLU A 132 7.81 -14.12 -10.00
CA GLU A 132 7.46 -15.10 -11.05
C GLU A 132 7.57 -16.55 -10.54
N LYS A 133 8.55 -16.84 -9.68
CA LYS A 133 8.70 -18.17 -9.07
C LYS A 133 7.52 -18.55 -8.17
N ASP A 134 6.89 -17.56 -7.54
CA ASP A 134 5.67 -17.83 -6.77
C ASP A 134 4.53 -18.21 -7.71
N VAL A 135 4.44 -17.58 -8.89
CA VAL A 135 3.44 -17.96 -9.90
C VAL A 135 3.62 -19.40 -10.36
N GLU A 136 4.86 -19.84 -10.60
CA GLU A 136 5.15 -21.24 -10.99
C GLU A 136 4.59 -22.23 -9.99
N LYS A 137 4.80 -21.96 -8.69
CA LYS A 137 4.39 -22.83 -7.58
C LYS A 137 2.91 -22.65 -7.20
N TYR A 138 2.30 -21.57 -7.61
CA TYR A 138 0.94 -21.21 -7.23
C TYR A 138 -0.06 -22.22 -7.77
N GLN A 139 -0.76 -22.89 -6.88
CA GLN A 139 -1.80 -23.86 -7.21
C GLN A 139 -3.10 -23.45 -6.54
N ILE A 140 -4.15 -23.30 -7.33
CA ILE A 140 -5.46 -22.99 -6.82
C ILE A 140 -6.43 -24.09 -7.27
N LYS A 141 -7.14 -24.69 -6.32
CA LYS A 141 -8.08 -25.79 -6.58
C LYS A 141 -9.50 -25.28 -6.57
N ASN A 142 -10.32 -25.78 -7.52
CA ASN A 142 -11.76 -25.53 -7.57
C ASN A 142 -12.18 -24.06 -7.77
N ILE A 143 -11.32 -23.19 -8.29
CA ILE A 143 -11.64 -21.78 -8.55
C ILE A 143 -11.80 -21.57 -10.05
N LYS A 144 -13.04 -21.16 -10.45
CA LYS A 144 -13.40 -20.91 -11.85
C LYS A 144 -13.10 -19.49 -12.31
N LYS A 145 -13.03 -18.54 -11.37
CA LYS A 145 -12.82 -17.12 -11.67
C LYS A 145 -11.67 -16.59 -10.84
N ILE A 146 -10.64 -16.10 -11.51
CA ILE A 146 -9.47 -15.52 -10.88
C ILE A 146 -9.25 -14.10 -11.42
N ALA A 147 -8.84 -13.17 -10.56
CA ALA A 147 -8.48 -11.81 -10.92
C ALA A 147 -7.21 -11.39 -10.17
N TYR A 148 -6.50 -10.41 -10.68
CA TYR A 148 -5.38 -9.84 -9.93
C TYR A 148 -5.56 -8.35 -9.65
N VAL A 149 -4.91 -7.89 -8.61
CA VAL A 149 -4.65 -6.48 -8.27
C VAL A 149 -3.20 -6.34 -7.83
N THR A 150 -2.66 -5.12 -7.83
CA THR A 150 -1.26 -4.91 -7.46
C THR A 150 -1.10 -3.86 -6.36
N GLN A 151 -0.01 -3.95 -5.61
CA GLN A 151 0.47 -2.87 -4.77
C GLN A 151 0.86 -1.67 -5.65
N THR A 152 0.63 -0.45 -5.15
CA THR A 152 0.77 0.78 -5.96
C THR A 152 2.21 1.24 -6.19
N THR A 153 3.20 0.66 -5.49
CA THR A 153 4.60 1.12 -5.47
C THR A 153 5.61 0.05 -5.93
N LEU A 154 5.19 -0.83 -6.82
CA LEU A 154 6.04 -1.89 -7.38
C LEU A 154 6.94 -1.40 -8.52
N SER A 155 7.94 -2.19 -8.88
CA SER A 155 8.66 -2.07 -10.15
C SER A 155 7.70 -2.37 -11.30
N VAL A 156 7.64 -1.46 -12.28
CA VAL A 156 6.76 -1.62 -13.46
C VAL A 156 7.18 -2.85 -14.26
N ASN A 157 8.49 -3.05 -14.47
CA ASN A 157 9.01 -4.17 -15.25
C ASN A 157 8.74 -5.52 -14.57
N ASP A 158 9.10 -5.64 -13.27
CA ASP A 158 8.92 -6.90 -12.54
C ASP A 158 7.44 -7.25 -12.41
N THR A 159 6.58 -6.26 -12.18
CA THR A 159 5.14 -6.47 -12.13
C THR A 159 4.62 -6.95 -13.48
N LYS A 160 5.10 -6.41 -14.61
CA LYS A 160 4.73 -6.87 -15.94
C LYS A 160 5.12 -8.33 -16.17
N ASN A 161 6.31 -8.73 -15.72
CA ASN A 161 6.76 -10.12 -15.83
C ASN A 161 5.86 -11.07 -15.03
N ILE A 162 5.54 -10.71 -13.77
CA ILE A 162 4.63 -11.49 -12.93
C ILE A 162 3.24 -11.60 -13.56
N ILE A 163 2.70 -10.49 -14.10
CA ILE A 163 1.40 -10.47 -14.79
C ILE A 163 1.43 -11.38 -16.02
N ASN A 164 2.49 -11.34 -16.82
CA ASN A 164 2.64 -12.21 -17.99
C ASN A 164 2.68 -13.70 -17.57
N ALA A 165 3.42 -14.03 -16.52
CA ALA A 165 3.45 -15.38 -15.97
C ALA A 165 2.06 -15.83 -15.48
N LEU A 166 1.32 -14.95 -14.80
CA LEU A 166 -0.06 -15.23 -14.37
C LEU A 166 -1.00 -15.44 -15.57
N LYS A 167 -0.91 -14.62 -16.62
CA LYS A 167 -1.73 -14.76 -17.84
C LYS A 167 -1.41 -16.07 -18.58
N ASN A 168 -0.15 -16.45 -18.65
CA ASN A 168 0.24 -17.72 -19.24
C ASN A 168 -0.32 -18.93 -18.47
N LYS A 169 -0.35 -18.83 -17.15
CA LYS A 169 -0.87 -19.89 -16.28
C LYS A 169 -2.39 -19.91 -16.19
N PHE A 170 -3.01 -18.74 -16.20
CA PHE A 170 -4.45 -18.52 -16.12
C PHE A 170 -4.91 -17.61 -17.26
N PRO A 171 -5.14 -18.13 -18.48
CA PRO A 171 -5.44 -17.30 -19.65
C PRO A 171 -6.67 -16.41 -19.51
N GLU A 172 -7.64 -16.81 -18.67
CA GLU A 172 -8.86 -16.05 -18.41
C GLU A 172 -8.78 -15.17 -17.14
N ILE A 173 -7.56 -14.92 -16.61
CA ILE A 173 -7.41 -14.08 -15.43
C ILE A 173 -7.92 -12.67 -15.72
N LYS A 174 -8.79 -12.17 -14.84
CA LYS A 174 -9.35 -10.82 -14.99
C LYS A 174 -8.36 -9.79 -14.53
N GLU A 175 -8.15 -8.80 -15.38
CA GLU A 175 -7.28 -7.64 -15.10
C GLU A 175 -8.03 -6.53 -14.36
N PRO A 176 -7.33 -5.66 -13.62
CA PRO A 176 -7.91 -4.46 -13.07
C PRO A 176 -8.38 -3.52 -14.18
N PHE A 177 -9.45 -2.76 -13.92
CA PHE A 177 -10.03 -1.82 -14.91
C PHE A 177 -9.03 -0.74 -15.34
N LYS A 178 -8.14 -0.32 -14.43
CA LYS A 178 -7.01 0.61 -14.68
C LYS A 178 -5.81 0.08 -13.93
N GLU A 179 -4.63 0.38 -14.44
CA GLU A 179 -3.38 0.07 -13.74
C GLU A 179 -3.40 0.52 -12.28
N ASP A 180 -2.91 -0.34 -11.40
CA ASP A 180 -2.85 -0.08 -9.95
C ASP A 180 -1.58 0.67 -9.56
N ILE A 181 -0.49 0.50 -10.33
CA ILE A 181 0.77 1.20 -10.04
C ILE A 181 0.56 2.71 -10.15
N CYS A 182 0.96 3.42 -9.10
CA CYS A 182 0.80 4.87 -9.01
C CYS A 182 1.56 5.58 -10.13
N TYR A 183 0.92 6.51 -10.83
CA TYR A 183 1.57 7.34 -11.86
C TYR A 183 2.84 8.02 -11.36
N ALA A 184 2.90 8.43 -10.09
CA ALA A 184 4.10 9.02 -9.50
C ALA A 184 5.24 7.99 -9.38
N THR A 185 4.92 6.72 -9.16
CA THR A 185 5.89 5.61 -9.18
C THR A 185 6.39 5.37 -10.60
N THR A 186 5.49 5.25 -11.56
CA THR A 186 5.82 5.06 -12.97
C THR A 186 6.70 6.19 -13.51
N ASN A 187 6.31 7.45 -13.27
CA ASN A 187 7.06 8.61 -13.75
C ASN A 187 8.47 8.68 -13.15
N ARG A 188 8.63 8.36 -11.85
CA ARG A 188 9.94 8.33 -11.20
C ARG A 188 10.83 7.22 -11.77
N GLN A 189 10.29 6.03 -11.97
CA GLN A 189 11.05 4.94 -12.58
C GLN A 189 11.47 5.27 -14.02
N SER A 190 10.59 5.86 -14.81
CA SER A 190 10.92 6.33 -16.16
C SER A 190 12.01 7.40 -16.15
N ALA A 191 11.95 8.35 -15.21
CA ALA A 191 12.98 9.37 -15.07
C ALA A 191 14.33 8.76 -14.67
N VAL A 192 14.36 7.79 -13.75
CA VAL A 192 15.58 7.07 -13.37
C VAL A 192 16.18 6.36 -14.57
N LYS A 193 15.42 5.60 -15.34
CA LYS A 193 15.91 4.91 -16.55
C LYS A 193 16.56 5.88 -17.55
N ASN A 194 15.93 7.04 -17.77
CA ASN A 194 16.43 8.03 -18.72
C ASN A 194 17.73 8.71 -18.27
N ILE A 195 18.02 8.71 -16.97
CA ILE A 195 19.18 9.43 -16.39
C ILE A 195 20.30 8.46 -16.01
N ALA A 196 19.98 7.29 -15.47
CA ALA A 196 20.97 6.35 -14.91
C ALA A 196 22.04 5.95 -15.93
N GLU A 197 21.67 5.69 -17.19
CA GLU A 197 22.59 5.35 -18.27
C GLU A 197 23.59 6.47 -18.61
N LYS A 198 23.31 7.71 -18.21
CA LYS A 198 24.13 8.89 -18.50
C LYS A 198 25.03 9.31 -17.34
N CYS A 199 25.00 8.56 -16.24
CA CYS A 199 25.69 8.89 -15.01
C CYS A 199 26.68 7.78 -14.64
N GLU A 200 27.90 8.17 -14.24
CA GLU A 200 28.87 7.22 -13.67
C GLU A 200 28.46 6.77 -12.27
N MET A 201 27.66 7.59 -11.56
CA MET A 201 27.15 7.30 -10.23
C MET A 201 25.74 7.89 -10.05
N PHE A 202 24.84 7.10 -9.48
CA PHE A 202 23.46 7.49 -9.25
C PHE A 202 23.06 7.32 -7.77
N PHE A 203 22.63 8.40 -7.13
CA PHE A 203 22.20 8.38 -5.73
C PHE A 203 20.68 8.42 -5.61
N VAL A 204 20.12 7.50 -4.84
CA VAL A 204 18.71 7.51 -4.43
C VAL A 204 18.60 7.86 -2.95
N LEU A 205 17.97 8.99 -2.66
CA LEU A 205 17.72 9.42 -1.28
C LEU A 205 16.30 9.02 -0.86
N GLY A 206 16.19 8.28 0.24
CA GLY A 206 14.90 7.83 0.77
C GLY A 206 15.02 6.97 2.01
N SER A 207 13.89 6.64 2.63
CA SER A 207 13.84 5.72 3.77
C SER A 207 13.96 4.27 3.29
N ARG A 208 14.66 3.43 4.05
CA ARG A 208 14.87 2.01 3.72
C ARG A 208 13.57 1.22 3.60
N ASN A 209 12.55 1.57 4.38
CA ASN A 209 11.22 0.98 4.36
C ASN A 209 10.28 1.57 3.28
N SER A 210 10.77 2.52 2.46
CA SER A 210 10.03 3.05 1.33
C SER A 210 10.15 2.13 0.13
N SER A 211 9.06 1.40 -0.21
CA SER A 211 9.00 0.56 -1.41
C SER A 211 9.36 1.36 -2.67
N ASN A 212 8.84 2.58 -2.82
CA ASN A 212 9.19 3.44 -3.96
C ASN A 212 10.70 3.70 -4.04
N SER A 213 11.37 4.04 -2.91
CA SER A 213 12.80 4.33 -2.93
C SER A 213 13.63 3.07 -3.25
N ALA A 214 13.27 1.94 -2.67
CA ALA A 214 13.92 0.66 -2.97
C ALA A 214 13.81 0.30 -4.46
N ARG A 215 12.63 0.46 -5.06
CA ARG A 215 12.41 0.21 -6.50
C ARG A 215 13.22 1.15 -7.39
N LEU A 216 13.45 2.42 -7.01
CA LEU A 216 14.29 3.32 -7.79
C LEU A 216 15.76 2.89 -7.81
N VAL A 217 16.28 2.32 -6.70
CA VAL A 217 17.63 1.74 -6.67
C VAL A 217 17.72 0.57 -7.63
N GLU A 218 16.77 -0.37 -7.56
CA GLU A 218 16.75 -1.55 -8.44
C GLU A 218 16.63 -1.18 -9.92
N VAL A 219 15.78 -0.20 -10.25
CA VAL A 219 15.62 0.30 -11.62
C VAL A 219 16.89 0.98 -12.13
N ALA A 220 17.68 1.63 -11.27
CA ALA A 220 18.94 2.23 -11.64
C ALA A 220 20.07 1.20 -11.86
N GLN A 221 19.91 -0.03 -11.36
CA GLN A 221 20.86 -1.14 -11.51
C GLN A 221 20.59 -2.02 -12.75
N GLN A 222 19.42 -1.89 -13.36
CA GLN A 222 19.01 -2.61 -14.59
C GLN A 222 19.59 -1.95 -15.84
#